data_55d548183d2c4e7134b6427de5aa5120
#
_entry.id   55d548183d2c4e7134b6427de5aa5120
#
_cell.length_a   1.000
_cell.length_b   1.000
_cell.length_c   1.000
_cell.angle_alpha   90.00
_cell.angle_beta   90.00
_cell.angle_gamma   90.00
#
_symmetry.space_group_name_H-M   'P 1'
#
loop_
_entity.id
_entity.type
_entity.pdbx_description
1 polymer ?
#
loop_
_entity_poly.entity_id
_entity_poly.type
_entity_poly.pdbx_seq_one_letter_code
_entity_poly.pdbx_strand_id
1 'polypeptide(L)'
;MIEQVKGTRNLFGAESEKYIHIFNAFCDAFVDYGYEFVELPILEHKELFIKSIGENSEIVTKQMYEFKDKGDRSLVLRPEATASVVRFHNEFFKNESKKYAYFGKMYRYESPQKNRYREFIQAGAELVGTIDDFSELQILKSSINFLEKLNINAKLNINTIGSVSYTHLTLPTNKA
;
A
#
# COMPACT_ATOMS: atom_id res chain seq x y z
N MET A 1 -17.20 -30.44 6.95
CA MET A 1 -16.57 -29.24 7.58
C MET A 1 -16.28 -28.24 6.45
N ILE A 2 -16.57 -26.95 6.64
CA ILE A 2 -16.29 -25.93 5.63
C ILE A 2 -14.84 -25.47 5.83
N GLU A 3 -14.01 -25.62 4.82
CA GLU A 3 -12.61 -25.23 4.85
C GLU A 3 -12.42 -23.74 4.55
N GLN A 4 -11.29 -23.19 4.96
CA GLN A 4 -10.90 -21.83 4.69
C GLN A 4 -10.66 -21.63 3.19
N VAL A 5 -10.97 -20.44 2.66
CA VAL A 5 -10.73 -20.10 1.25
C VAL A 5 -9.23 -20.16 0.96
N LYS A 6 -8.85 -20.86 -0.11
CA LYS A 6 -7.46 -20.99 -0.52
C LYS A 6 -6.80 -19.62 -0.76
N GLY A 7 -5.67 -19.41 -0.13
CA GLY A 7 -4.92 -18.15 -0.23
C GLY A 7 -5.36 -17.06 0.75
N THR A 8 -6.21 -17.41 1.71
CA THR A 8 -6.49 -16.57 2.89
C THR A 8 -5.89 -17.21 4.13
N ARG A 9 -5.83 -16.49 5.24
CA ARG A 9 -5.34 -17.00 6.52
C ARG A 9 -6.03 -16.35 7.70
N ASN A 10 -6.18 -17.10 8.77
CA ASN A 10 -6.55 -16.56 10.07
C ASN A 10 -5.28 -16.13 10.81
N LEU A 11 -5.29 -14.94 11.41
CA LEU A 11 -4.24 -14.50 12.31
C LEU A 11 -4.71 -14.69 13.74
N PHE A 12 -3.95 -15.43 14.54
CA PHE A 12 -4.23 -15.66 15.96
C PHE A 12 -2.95 -15.90 16.75
N GLY A 13 -3.02 -15.76 18.07
CA GLY A 13 -1.84 -15.91 18.95
C GLY A 13 -0.67 -15.01 18.52
N ALA A 14 0.52 -15.55 18.46
CA ALA A 14 1.74 -14.83 18.11
C ALA A 14 1.69 -14.13 16.74
N GLU A 15 0.94 -14.67 15.77
CA GLU A 15 0.80 -14.00 14.45
C GLU A 15 -0.08 -12.74 14.54
N SER A 16 -1.12 -12.74 15.38
CA SER A 16 -1.92 -11.52 15.61
C SER A 16 -1.15 -10.47 16.40
N GLU A 17 -0.32 -10.89 17.36
CA GLU A 17 0.56 -9.97 18.11
C GLU A 17 1.59 -9.31 17.17
N LYS A 18 2.21 -10.07 16.27
CA LYS A 18 3.08 -9.51 15.24
C LYS A 18 2.38 -8.52 14.34
N TYR A 19 1.15 -8.83 13.92
CA TYR A 19 0.34 -7.92 13.11
C TYR A 19 0.12 -6.58 13.81
N ILE A 20 -0.29 -6.62 15.08
CA ILE A 20 -0.52 -5.42 15.91
C ILE A 20 0.79 -4.65 16.09
N HIS A 21 1.89 -5.34 16.36
CA HIS A 21 3.20 -4.71 16.51
C HIS A 21 3.65 -4.00 15.22
N ILE A 22 3.50 -4.63 14.06
CA ILE A 22 3.83 -4.03 12.76
C ILE A 22 2.93 -2.81 12.48
N PHE A 23 1.63 -2.93 12.76
CA PHE A 23 0.68 -1.82 12.60
C PHE A 23 1.05 -0.61 13.46
N ASN A 24 1.35 -0.82 14.74
CA ASN A 24 1.74 0.26 15.65
C ASN A 24 3.06 0.90 15.21
N ALA A 25 4.07 0.09 14.88
CA ALA A 25 5.35 0.60 14.39
C ALA A 25 5.20 1.43 13.10
N PHE A 26 4.28 1.04 12.21
CA PHE A 26 3.96 1.78 11.00
C PHE A 26 3.29 3.12 11.34
N CYS A 27 2.24 3.12 12.17
CA CYS A 27 1.56 4.35 12.57
C CYS A 27 2.55 5.34 13.21
N ASP A 28 3.34 4.91 14.18
CA ASP A 28 4.33 5.74 14.86
C ASP A 28 5.35 6.32 13.89
N ALA A 29 5.82 5.52 12.91
CA ALA A 29 6.83 5.95 11.97
C ALA A 29 6.34 7.04 10.99
N PHE A 30 5.03 7.09 10.70
CA PHE A 30 4.47 8.03 9.73
C PHE A 30 3.80 9.25 10.40
N VAL A 31 3.19 9.09 11.57
CA VAL A 31 2.57 10.20 12.32
C VAL A 31 3.59 11.28 12.67
N ASP A 32 4.80 10.91 13.06
CA ASP A 32 5.90 11.85 13.39
C ASP A 32 6.28 12.76 12.21
N TYR A 33 5.98 12.35 10.98
CA TYR A 33 6.22 13.12 9.75
C TYR A 33 4.96 13.81 9.20
N GLY A 34 3.89 13.85 9.99
CA GLY A 34 2.65 14.55 9.67
C GLY A 34 1.77 13.85 8.63
N TYR A 35 1.87 12.52 8.52
CA TYR A 35 0.94 11.73 7.73
C TYR A 35 -0.37 11.52 8.47
N GLU A 36 -1.49 11.74 7.78
CA GLU A 36 -2.81 11.39 8.27
C GLU A 36 -3.10 9.91 7.96
N PHE A 37 -3.44 9.13 8.98
CA PHE A 37 -3.85 7.75 8.77
C PHE A 37 -5.25 7.70 8.18
N VAL A 38 -5.41 6.96 7.07
CA VAL A 38 -6.70 6.78 6.41
C VAL A 38 -7.06 5.29 6.31
N GLU A 39 -8.28 4.97 6.72
CA GLU A 39 -8.89 3.68 6.46
C GLU A 39 -9.86 3.81 5.29
N LEU A 40 -9.59 3.10 4.22
CA LEU A 40 -10.32 3.17 2.96
C LEU A 40 -11.24 1.96 2.81
N PRO A 41 -12.39 2.10 2.12
CA PRO A 41 -13.26 0.97 1.83
C PRO A 41 -12.54 -0.18 1.10
N ILE A 42 -12.90 -1.41 1.43
CA ILE A 42 -12.41 -2.61 0.72
C ILE A 42 -13.11 -2.73 -0.65
N LEU A 43 -14.39 -2.33 -0.71
CA LEU A 43 -15.20 -2.34 -1.92
C LEU A 43 -15.02 -1.04 -2.69
N GLU A 44 -14.66 -1.17 -3.97
CA GLU A 44 -14.49 -0.05 -4.88
C GLU A 44 -15.13 -0.34 -6.24
N HIS A 45 -15.41 0.71 -7.02
CA HIS A 45 -15.82 0.56 -8.40
C HIS A 45 -14.66 0.06 -9.26
N LYS A 46 -14.91 -0.92 -10.15
CA LYS A 46 -13.92 -1.45 -11.08
C LYS A 46 -13.24 -0.36 -11.92
N GLU A 47 -14.00 0.64 -12.35
CA GLU A 47 -13.50 1.74 -13.17
C GLU A 47 -12.38 2.53 -12.50
N LEU A 48 -12.34 2.60 -11.17
CA LEU A 48 -11.28 3.27 -10.45
C LEU A 48 -9.92 2.67 -10.82
N PHE A 49 -9.81 1.35 -10.80
CA PHE A 49 -8.55 0.65 -11.08
C PHE A 49 -8.23 0.59 -12.57
N ILE A 50 -9.25 0.50 -13.46
CA ILE A 50 -9.03 0.63 -14.91
C ILE A 50 -8.38 1.97 -15.23
N LYS A 51 -8.86 3.07 -14.63
CA LYS A 51 -8.33 4.42 -14.88
C LYS A 51 -6.95 4.65 -14.27
N SER A 52 -6.63 4.04 -13.12
CA SER A 52 -5.38 4.29 -12.40
C SER A 52 -4.25 3.37 -12.81
N ILE A 53 -4.53 2.08 -13.03
CA ILE A 53 -3.51 1.05 -13.31
C ILE A 53 -3.41 0.75 -14.82
N GLY A 54 -4.47 1.04 -15.56
CA GLY A 54 -4.59 0.74 -16.98
C GLY A 54 -5.35 -0.56 -17.27
N GLU A 55 -6.20 -0.51 -18.30
CA GLU A 55 -7.10 -1.59 -18.69
C GLU A 55 -6.34 -2.91 -19.01
N ASN A 56 -5.15 -2.80 -19.60
CA ASN A 56 -4.34 -3.95 -20.02
C ASN A 56 -3.39 -4.47 -18.94
N SER A 57 -3.40 -3.91 -17.74
CA SER A 57 -2.54 -4.39 -16.66
C SER A 57 -2.94 -5.79 -16.22
N GLU A 58 -1.96 -6.60 -15.78
CA GLU A 58 -2.23 -7.94 -15.29
C GLU A 58 -3.15 -7.95 -14.06
N ILE A 59 -3.06 -6.93 -13.23
CA ILE A 59 -3.93 -6.75 -12.07
C ILE A 59 -5.38 -6.63 -12.53
N VAL A 60 -5.67 -5.74 -13.49
CA VAL A 60 -7.03 -5.48 -13.97
C VAL A 60 -7.59 -6.68 -14.75
N THR A 61 -6.77 -7.30 -15.60
CA THR A 61 -7.24 -8.37 -16.50
C THR A 61 -7.37 -9.74 -15.84
N LYS A 62 -6.55 -10.05 -14.80
CA LYS A 62 -6.44 -11.42 -14.27
C LYS A 62 -6.55 -11.54 -12.75
N GLN A 63 -6.28 -10.47 -12.00
CA GLN A 63 -6.07 -10.60 -10.56
C GLN A 63 -7.14 -9.93 -9.68
N MET A 64 -8.02 -9.11 -10.24
CA MET A 64 -9.10 -8.51 -9.46
C MET A 64 -10.19 -9.52 -9.11
N TYR A 65 -10.68 -9.46 -7.86
CA TYR A 65 -11.93 -10.06 -7.46
C TYR A 65 -13.07 -9.14 -7.86
N GLU A 66 -13.75 -9.47 -8.94
CA GLU A 66 -14.85 -8.69 -9.51
C GLU A 66 -16.19 -9.37 -9.28
N PHE A 67 -17.21 -8.58 -8.99
CA PHE A 67 -18.59 -9.05 -8.88
C PHE A 67 -19.58 -7.89 -9.13
N LYS A 68 -20.81 -8.24 -9.37
CA LYS A 68 -21.91 -7.27 -9.47
C LYS A 68 -22.69 -7.22 -8.18
N ASP A 69 -23.05 -6.02 -7.75
CA ASP A 69 -23.97 -5.85 -6.63
C ASP A 69 -25.44 -6.01 -7.08
N LYS A 70 -26.38 -5.88 -6.14
CA LYS A 70 -27.82 -5.97 -6.44
C LYS A 70 -28.33 -4.85 -7.39
N GLY A 71 -27.57 -3.78 -7.57
CA GLY A 71 -27.86 -2.69 -8.50
C GLY A 71 -27.13 -2.81 -9.83
N ASP A 72 -26.59 -4.00 -10.17
CA ASP A 72 -25.83 -4.32 -11.38
C ASP A 72 -24.54 -3.49 -11.57
N ARG A 73 -24.01 -2.89 -10.48
CA ARG A 73 -22.76 -2.13 -10.51
C ARG A 73 -21.57 -3.08 -10.42
N SER A 74 -20.58 -2.87 -11.27
CA SER A 74 -19.31 -3.64 -11.24
C SER A 74 -18.44 -3.15 -10.10
N LEU A 75 -18.32 -3.97 -9.08
CA LEU A 75 -17.50 -3.75 -7.89
C LEU A 75 -16.34 -4.73 -7.85
N VAL A 76 -15.31 -4.34 -7.11
CA VAL A 76 -14.12 -5.17 -6.87
C VAL A 76 -13.71 -5.12 -5.41
N LEU A 77 -13.03 -6.16 -4.94
CA LEU A 77 -12.20 -6.05 -3.75
C LEU A 77 -10.90 -5.36 -4.15
N ARG A 78 -10.53 -4.27 -3.48
CA ARG A 78 -9.36 -3.46 -3.84
C ARG A 78 -8.08 -4.29 -3.96
N PRO A 79 -7.38 -4.24 -5.11
CA PRO A 79 -6.12 -4.97 -5.31
C PRO A 79 -4.88 -4.21 -4.80
N GLU A 80 -5.04 -2.91 -4.52
CA GLU A 80 -4.05 -1.97 -4.00
C GLU A 80 -4.78 -0.74 -3.42
N ALA A 81 -4.09 0.18 -2.76
CA ALA A 81 -4.74 1.30 -2.08
C ALA A 81 -4.47 2.67 -2.70
N THR A 82 -3.43 2.84 -3.51
CA THR A 82 -3.06 4.15 -4.09
C THR A 82 -4.22 4.79 -4.84
N ALA A 83 -4.92 4.04 -5.69
CA ALA A 83 -6.09 4.54 -6.42
C ALA A 83 -7.20 4.98 -5.47
N SER A 84 -7.45 4.24 -4.40
CA SER A 84 -8.46 4.58 -3.40
C SER A 84 -8.08 5.83 -2.60
N VAL A 85 -6.79 6.03 -2.28
CA VAL A 85 -6.29 7.26 -1.65
C VAL A 85 -6.52 8.45 -2.56
N VAL A 86 -6.17 8.34 -3.84
CA VAL A 86 -6.37 9.43 -4.82
C VAL A 86 -7.85 9.76 -5.01
N ARG A 87 -8.73 8.76 -5.07
CA ARG A 87 -10.18 8.96 -5.10
C ARG A 87 -10.66 9.72 -3.85
N PHE A 88 -10.28 9.25 -2.66
CA PHE A 88 -10.62 9.89 -1.39
C PHE A 88 -10.16 11.35 -1.36
N HIS A 89 -8.89 11.59 -1.73
CA HIS A 89 -8.34 12.94 -1.79
C HIS A 89 -9.14 13.85 -2.74
N ASN A 90 -9.45 13.39 -3.95
CA ASN A 90 -10.20 14.16 -4.93
C ASN A 90 -11.64 14.47 -4.50
N GLU A 91 -12.23 13.59 -3.70
CA GLU A 91 -13.59 13.78 -3.17
C GLU A 91 -13.64 14.84 -2.06
N PHE A 92 -12.64 14.88 -1.17
CA PHE A 92 -12.69 15.72 0.03
C PHE A 92 -11.66 16.86 0.07
N PHE A 93 -10.52 16.75 -0.65
CA PHE A 93 -9.36 17.64 -0.50
C PHE A 93 -8.73 18.06 -1.84
N LYS A 94 -9.47 18.04 -2.92
CA LYS A 94 -9.00 18.17 -4.32
C LYS A 94 -7.95 19.27 -4.59
N ASN A 95 -7.97 20.36 -3.85
CA ASN A 95 -7.08 21.52 -4.06
C ASN A 95 -6.01 21.67 -2.95
N GLU A 96 -5.87 20.67 -2.10
CA GLU A 96 -4.92 20.68 -1.00
C GLU A 96 -3.75 19.75 -1.30
N SER A 97 -2.62 19.98 -0.64
CA SER A 97 -1.53 19.00 -0.59
C SER A 97 -1.61 18.25 0.73
N LYS A 98 -1.66 16.93 0.65
CA LYS A 98 -1.87 16.05 1.80
C LYS A 98 -0.91 14.86 1.81
N LYS A 99 -0.63 14.37 3.01
CA LYS A 99 0.17 13.18 3.26
C LYS A 99 -0.72 12.14 3.92
N TYR A 100 -0.86 10.98 3.29
CA TYR A 100 -1.68 9.89 3.81
C TYR A 100 -0.83 8.67 4.10
N ALA A 101 -1.15 7.98 5.18
CA ALA A 101 -0.63 6.64 5.47
C ALA A 101 -1.81 5.67 5.59
N TYR A 102 -1.66 4.47 5.06
CA TYR A 102 -2.67 3.43 5.16
C TYR A 102 -2.05 2.08 5.49
N PHE A 103 -2.83 1.25 6.17
CA PHE A 103 -2.45 -0.11 6.50
C PHE A 103 -3.70 -0.98 6.44
N GLY A 104 -3.75 -1.92 5.51
CA GLY A 104 -4.98 -2.69 5.36
C GLY A 104 -4.88 -3.86 4.40
N LYS A 105 -6.00 -4.59 4.32
CA LYS A 105 -6.11 -5.77 3.47
C LYS A 105 -6.31 -5.39 2.01
N MET A 106 -5.59 -6.12 1.15
CA MET A 106 -5.70 -6.09 -0.32
C MET A 106 -6.00 -7.49 -0.83
N TYR A 107 -6.56 -7.56 -2.03
CA TYR A 107 -7.08 -8.81 -2.59
C TYR A 107 -6.64 -8.99 -4.04
N ARG A 108 -5.91 -10.08 -4.32
CA ARG A 108 -5.50 -10.43 -5.68
C ARG A 108 -5.70 -11.90 -5.94
N TYR A 109 -6.38 -12.23 -7.03
CA TYR A 109 -6.57 -13.61 -7.47
C TYR A 109 -5.28 -14.16 -8.08
N GLU A 110 -4.32 -14.46 -7.23
CA GLU A 110 -3.04 -15.04 -7.63
C GLU A 110 -2.98 -16.54 -7.31
N SER A 111 -2.08 -17.24 -8.00
CA SER A 111 -1.76 -18.62 -7.63
C SER A 111 -1.03 -18.61 -6.28
N PRO A 112 -1.60 -19.21 -5.22
CA PRO A 112 -0.99 -19.19 -3.90
C PRO A 112 0.36 -19.91 -3.93
N GLN A 113 1.38 -19.22 -3.43
CA GLN A 113 2.74 -19.72 -3.24
C GLN A 113 3.19 -19.37 -1.83
N LYS A 114 4.40 -19.84 -1.44
CA LYS A 114 4.99 -19.45 -0.16
C LYS A 114 5.10 -17.92 -0.08
N ASN A 115 4.49 -17.33 0.95
CA ASN A 115 4.40 -15.89 1.19
C ASN A 115 3.61 -15.08 0.14
N ARG A 116 2.81 -15.73 -0.71
CA ARG A 116 1.94 -15.08 -1.68
C ARG A 116 0.49 -15.52 -1.42
N TYR A 117 -0.30 -14.60 -0.90
CA TYR A 117 -1.67 -14.82 -0.49
C TYR A 117 -2.64 -14.08 -1.40
N ARG A 118 -3.90 -14.53 -1.45
CA ARG A 118 -4.99 -13.84 -2.15
C ARG A 118 -5.57 -12.70 -1.33
N GLU A 119 -5.48 -12.81 0.00
CA GLU A 119 -5.71 -11.73 0.95
C GLU A 119 -4.39 -11.43 1.64
N PHE A 120 -3.87 -10.22 1.50
CA PHE A 120 -2.60 -9.80 2.11
C PHE A 120 -2.70 -8.39 2.68
N ILE A 121 -1.77 -8.04 3.54
CA ILE A 121 -1.68 -6.69 4.12
C ILE A 121 -0.72 -5.85 3.28
N GLN A 122 -1.15 -4.64 2.98
CA GLN A 122 -0.30 -3.60 2.41
C GLN A 122 -0.24 -2.42 3.37
N ALA A 123 0.96 -1.96 3.68
CA ALA A 123 1.25 -0.69 4.31
C ALA A 123 1.77 0.25 3.24
N GLY A 124 1.32 1.49 3.22
CA GLY A 124 1.77 2.47 2.24
C GLY A 124 1.57 3.89 2.69
N ALA A 125 2.28 4.80 2.03
CA ALA A 125 2.16 6.22 2.25
C ALA A 125 2.13 6.95 0.90
N GLU A 126 1.25 7.93 0.79
CA GLU A 126 1.00 8.68 -0.42
C GLU A 126 1.16 10.19 -0.15
N LEU A 127 1.83 10.86 -1.06
CA LEU A 127 1.88 12.32 -1.13
C LEU A 127 0.99 12.74 -2.29
N VAL A 128 -0.05 13.53 -2.03
CA VAL A 128 -1.00 13.97 -3.05
C VAL A 128 -1.06 15.49 -3.09
N GLY A 129 -0.94 16.06 -4.28
CA GLY A 129 -0.90 17.50 -4.51
C GLY A 129 0.48 17.99 -4.94
N THR A 130 0.87 19.19 -4.52
CA THR A 130 2.20 19.75 -4.81
C THR A 130 3.24 19.04 -3.94
N ILE A 131 4.20 18.42 -4.58
CA ILE A 131 5.30 17.68 -3.95
C ILE A 131 6.57 18.50 -4.15
N ASP A 132 7.34 18.69 -3.09
CA ASP A 132 8.67 19.29 -3.08
C ASP A 132 9.73 18.25 -2.70
N ASP A 133 10.99 18.58 -2.92
CA ASP A 133 12.13 17.71 -2.62
C ASP A 133 12.17 17.29 -1.13
N PHE A 134 11.68 18.16 -0.26
CA PHE A 134 11.60 17.89 1.18
C PHE A 134 10.55 16.83 1.49
N SER A 135 9.41 16.87 0.82
CA SER A 135 8.33 15.88 0.96
C SER A 135 8.76 14.49 0.48
N GLU A 136 9.52 14.43 -0.64
CA GLU A 136 10.11 13.16 -1.12
C GLU A 136 11.11 12.59 -0.11
N LEU A 137 11.95 13.44 0.48
CA LEU A 137 12.88 13.01 1.53
C LEU A 137 12.17 12.52 2.79
N GLN A 138 11.04 13.12 3.15
CA GLN A 138 10.25 12.69 4.30
C GLN A 138 9.65 11.29 4.12
N ILE A 139 9.14 10.94 2.93
CA ILE A 139 8.59 9.60 2.70
C ILE A 139 9.69 8.53 2.79
N LEU A 140 10.90 8.83 2.32
CA LEU A 140 12.04 7.93 2.48
C LEU A 140 12.43 7.77 3.95
N LYS A 141 12.53 8.87 4.70
CA LYS A 141 12.87 8.85 6.13
C LYS A 141 11.85 8.10 6.97
N SER A 142 10.56 8.34 6.78
CA SER A 142 9.51 7.61 7.50
C SER A 142 9.52 6.13 7.17
N SER A 143 9.80 5.76 5.91
CA SER A 143 9.93 4.36 5.51
C SER A 143 11.14 3.66 6.15
N ILE A 144 12.29 4.34 6.23
CA ILE A 144 13.48 3.83 6.91
C ILE A 144 13.20 3.68 8.41
N ASN A 145 12.63 4.71 9.06
CA ASN A 145 12.26 4.68 10.47
C ASN A 145 11.30 3.52 10.79
N PHE A 146 10.35 3.24 9.91
CA PHE A 146 9.47 2.08 10.05
C PHE A 146 10.24 0.75 10.07
N LEU A 147 11.19 0.57 9.14
CA LEU A 147 12.01 -0.64 9.10
C LEU A 147 12.94 -0.76 10.32
N GLU A 148 13.51 0.34 10.78
CA GLU A 148 14.34 0.40 11.99
C GLU A 148 13.54 0.01 13.25
N LYS A 149 12.30 0.52 13.41
CA LYS A 149 11.40 0.12 14.50
C LYS A 149 11.10 -1.38 14.52
N LEU A 150 11.15 -2.04 13.37
CA LEU A 150 10.98 -3.50 13.23
C LEU A 150 12.31 -4.28 13.31
N ASN A 151 13.45 -3.61 13.54
CA ASN A 151 14.78 -4.19 13.48
C ASN A 151 15.10 -4.86 12.12
N ILE A 152 14.55 -4.32 11.02
CA ILE A 152 14.79 -4.81 9.68
C ILE A 152 15.94 -4.02 9.05
N ASN A 153 17.06 -4.69 8.77
CA ASN A 153 18.15 -4.14 7.99
C ASN A 153 17.78 -4.15 6.51
N ALA A 154 17.62 -2.97 5.91
CA ALA A 154 17.29 -2.82 4.51
C ALA A 154 18.35 -1.97 3.78
N LYS A 155 18.61 -2.32 2.52
CA LYS A 155 19.46 -1.52 1.62
C LYS A 155 18.56 -0.61 0.80
N LEU A 156 18.74 0.70 0.92
CA LEU A 156 18.04 1.68 0.09
C LEU A 156 18.75 1.78 -1.28
N ASN A 157 18.01 1.55 -2.36
CA ASN A 157 18.43 1.82 -3.72
C ASN A 157 17.53 2.92 -4.30
N ILE A 158 18.13 4.03 -4.70
CA ILE A 158 17.42 5.15 -5.31
C ILE A 158 17.75 5.18 -6.80
N ASN A 159 16.73 5.32 -7.64
CA ASN A 159 16.85 5.47 -9.08
C ASN A 159 15.90 6.56 -9.58
N THR A 160 16.25 7.21 -10.70
CA THR A 160 15.41 8.21 -11.35
C THR A 160 15.13 7.79 -12.79
N ILE A 161 13.87 7.88 -13.18
CA ILE A 161 13.43 7.52 -14.54
C ILE A 161 13.75 8.63 -15.55
N GLY A 162 14.00 9.87 -15.08
CA GLY A 162 14.26 11.05 -15.92
C GLY A 162 15.70 11.22 -16.37
N SER A 163 16.65 10.41 -15.90
CA SER A 163 18.08 10.51 -16.23
C SER A 163 18.52 9.32 -17.08
N VAL A 164 19.17 9.60 -18.19
CA VAL A 164 19.78 8.59 -19.09
C VAL A 164 21.03 7.94 -18.45
N SER A 165 21.53 8.50 -17.35
CA SER A 165 22.67 7.97 -16.58
C SER A 165 22.15 7.33 -15.30
N TYR A 166 22.28 6.01 -15.20
CA TYR A 166 21.98 5.26 -13.97
C TYR A 166 23.03 5.58 -12.90
N THR A 167 22.67 6.37 -11.90
CA THR A 167 23.48 6.52 -10.70
C THR A 167 22.85 5.71 -9.58
N HIS A 168 23.49 4.61 -9.22
CA HIS A 168 23.14 3.85 -8.02
C HIS A 168 23.77 4.53 -6.80
N LEU A 169 22.97 5.27 -6.03
CA LEU A 169 23.39 5.78 -4.73
C LEU A 169 23.10 4.71 -3.67
N THR A 170 24.14 4.10 -3.14
CA THR A 170 24.04 3.25 -1.96
C THR A 170 24.47 4.04 -0.74
N LEU A 171 23.54 4.32 0.18
CA LEU A 171 23.88 4.86 1.49
C LEU A 171 24.33 3.70 2.40
N PRO A 172 25.54 3.74 2.96
CA PRO A 172 25.92 2.75 3.97
C PRO A 172 25.05 2.96 5.21
N THR A 173 24.27 1.95 5.61
CA THR A 173 23.69 1.91 6.94
C THR A 173 24.82 1.79 7.95
N ASN A 174 25.03 2.82 8.78
CA ASN A 174 26.01 2.77 9.84
C ASN A 174 25.71 1.56 10.74
N LYS A 175 26.70 0.66 10.82
CA LYS A 175 26.76 -0.30 11.90
C LYS A 175 27.11 0.48 13.16
N ALA A 176 26.18 0.52 14.12
CA ALA A 176 26.51 0.76 15.51
C ALA A 176 26.88 -0.57 16.16
#